data_ed9635e59b9295a4372f657fb9d7ae0f
#
_entry.id   ed9635e59b9295a4372f657fb9d7ae0f
#
_cell.length_a   1.000
_cell.length_b   1.000
_cell.length_c   1.000
_cell.angle_alpha   90.00
_cell.angle_beta   90.00
_cell.angle_gamma   90.00
#
_symmetry.space_group_name_H-M   'P 1'
#
loop_
_entity.id
_entity.type
_entity.pdbx_description
1 polymer ?
#
loop_
_entity_poly.entity_id
_entity_poly.type
_entity_poly.pdbx_seq_one_letter_code
_entity_poly.pdbx_strand_id
1 'polypeptide(L)'
;QTDQLMFLKTQAKESIAESLLAEYPNIIEDVMAGKCKTIDTSMIKGLGNKTWAKLREKIINNYVISEVVVMLQPHGITFNMIKKLVEAEPDPEKLKYKINTNPYILTKIRGLGFKKVDDIALKIRPELRDSKYRLDYFMTYYLTNLGESDGHTYMAIATLRSEVSTTVGECLHIFDDYVENDFPSDIYVSGELIGLKKYHDTEMNILALLQERRDTNSTKKKEIITVNEIGQVIAEVEKEEGFTFSEEQNKGIYTALQTNVVLISGEAGTGKTTLLKPIIRCYKKRNYSIAAEIFFPASIFCKK
;
A
#
# COMPACT_ATOMS: atom_id res chain seq x y z
N GLN A 1 35.73 -8.58 10.93
CA GLN A 1 35.26 -9.83 11.59
C GLN A 1 33.89 -9.65 12.28
N THR A 2 33.63 -8.50 12.93
CA THR A 2 32.38 -8.27 13.64
C THR A 2 31.16 -8.26 12.66
N ASP A 3 31.30 -7.66 11.49
CA ASP A 3 30.26 -7.52 10.48
C ASP A 3 29.95 -8.85 9.79
N GLN A 4 30.99 -9.66 9.51
CA GLN A 4 30.80 -11.00 8.93
C GLN A 4 30.12 -11.95 9.89
N LEU A 5 30.46 -11.89 11.18
CA LEU A 5 29.80 -12.69 12.21
C LEU A 5 28.33 -12.31 12.36
N MET A 6 28.04 -11.02 12.37
CA MET A 6 26.67 -10.51 12.44
C MET A 6 25.84 -10.97 11.25
N PHE A 7 26.39 -10.90 10.05
CA PHE A 7 25.73 -11.42 8.86
C PHE A 7 25.47 -12.93 8.95
N LEU A 8 26.47 -13.75 9.31
CA LEU A 8 26.30 -15.20 9.44
C LEU A 8 25.28 -15.58 10.51
N LYS A 9 25.19 -14.85 11.63
CA LYS A 9 24.15 -15.04 12.66
C LYS A 9 22.74 -14.81 12.15
N THR A 10 22.56 -14.04 11.08
CA THR A 10 21.25 -13.90 10.41
C THR A 10 20.92 -15.07 9.50
N GLN A 11 21.91 -15.84 9.04
CA GLN A 11 21.74 -16.95 8.10
C GLN A 11 21.72 -18.32 8.77
N ALA A 12 22.36 -18.48 9.92
CA ALA A 12 22.51 -19.71 10.66
C ALA A 12 22.34 -19.50 12.18
N LYS A 13 22.28 -20.61 12.92
CA LYS A 13 22.34 -20.54 14.39
C LYS A 13 23.67 -19.92 14.84
N GLU A 14 23.64 -19.14 15.89
CA GLU A 14 24.80 -18.41 16.44
C GLU A 14 26.04 -19.29 16.62
N SER A 15 25.87 -20.47 17.24
CA SER A 15 26.96 -21.44 17.43
C SER A 15 27.57 -21.95 16.12
N ILE A 16 26.77 -22.08 15.06
CA ILE A 16 27.27 -22.48 13.74
C ILE A 16 28.02 -21.33 13.09
N ALA A 17 27.48 -20.11 13.18
CA ALA A 17 28.10 -18.91 12.61
C ALA A 17 29.47 -18.62 13.23
N GLU A 18 29.57 -18.73 14.57
CA GLU A 18 30.83 -18.55 15.30
C GLU A 18 31.86 -19.62 14.98
N SER A 19 31.47 -20.91 14.99
CA SER A 19 32.36 -22.01 14.65
C SER A 19 32.81 -21.96 13.19
N LEU A 20 31.90 -21.59 12.27
CA LEU A 20 32.20 -21.48 10.84
C LEU A 20 33.23 -20.36 10.58
N LEU A 21 33.09 -19.20 11.22
CA LEU A 21 34.02 -18.09 11.04
C LEU A 21 35.36 -18.32 11.74
N ALA A 22 35.38 -19.05 12.86
CA ALA A 22 36.60 -19.45 13.54
C ALA A 22 37.46 -20.42 12.69
N GLU A 23 36.81 -21.39 12.04
CA GLU A 23 37.50 -22.39 11.19
C GLU A 23 37.81 -21.84 9.80
N TYR A 24 36.93 -21.03 9.25
CA TYR A 24 37.04 -20.43 7.91
C TYR A 24 36.90 -18.89 8.00
N PRO A 25 37.95 -18.13 8.37
CA PRO A 25 37.87 -16.68 8.59
C PRO A 25 37.40 -15.86 7.37
N ASN A 26 37.62 -16.36 6.15
CA ASN A 26 37.24 -15.70 4.89
C ASN A 26 36.08 -16.40 4.18
N ILE A 27 35.29 -17.19 4.91
CA ILE A 27 34.26 -18.07 4.31
C ILE A 27 33.30 -17.33 3.41
N ILE A 28 32.91 -16.11 3.74
CA ILE A 28 31.97 -15.32 2.94
C ILE A 28 32.60 -14.94 1.61
N GLU A 29 33.82 -14.41 1.63
CA GLU A 29 34.57 -14.02 0.43
C GLU A 29 34.83 -15.22 -0.47
N ASP A 30 35.23 -16.36 0.13
CA ASP A 30 35.50 -17.58 -0.59
C ASP A 30 34.22 -18.19 -1.21
N VAL A 31 33.09 -18.09 -0.51
CA VAL A 31 31.76 -18.50 -1.07
C VAL A 31 31.37 -17.59 -2.23
N MET A 32 31.55 -16.27 -2.08
CA MET A 32 31.25 -15.31 -3.14
C MET A 32 32.18 -15.47 -4.35
N ALA A 33 33.43 -15.82 -4.14
CA ALA A 33 34.38 -16.16 -5.19
C ALA A 33 34.16 -17.55 -5.82
N GLY A 34 33.13 -18.29 -5.38
CA GLY A 34 32.79 -19.62 -5.92
C GLY A 34 33.72 -20.75 -5.46
N LYS A 35 34.62 -20.51 -4.49
CA LYS A 35 35.67 -21.44 -4.07
C LYS A 35 35.15 -22.54 -3.14
N CYS A 36 34.30 -22.23 -2.16
CA CYS A 36 33.86 -23.18 -1.12
C CYS A 36 32.56 -23.92 -1.50
N LYS A 37 32.57 -24.69 -2.57
CA LYS A 37 31.44 -25.58 -2.91
C LYS A 37 31.25 -26.68 -1.86
N THR A 38 32.32 -27.22 -1.33
CA THR A 38 32.38 -28.16 -0.20
C THR A 38 33.39 -27.66 0.83
N ILE A 39 33.10 -27.84 2.11
CA ILE A 39 34.00 -27.59 3.23
C ILE A 39 34.03 -28.85 4.12
N ASP A 40 35.06 -28.99 4.95
CA ASP A 40 35.04 -29.99 5.99
C ASP A 40 34.08 -29.58 7.11
N THR A 41 32.90 -30.21 7.08
CA THR A 41 31.82 -29.91 8.06
C THR A 41 32.00 -30.69 9.38
N SER A 42 32.99 -31.60 9.48
CA SER A 42 33.20 -32.43 10.68
C SER A 42 33.60 -31.61 11.91
N MET A 43 34.27 -30.50 11.69
CA MET A 43 34.70 -29.57 12.73
C MET A 43 33.60 -28.65 13.26
N ILE A 44 32.45 -28.59 12.57
CA ILE A 44 31.37 -27.64 12.92
C ILE A 44 30.13 -28.42 13.38
N LYS A 45 29.92 -28.45 14.69
CA LYS A 45 28.78 -29.17 15.30
C LYS A 45 27.45 -28.66 14.76
N GLY A 46 26.65 -29.55 14.17
CA GLY A 46 25.32 -29.23 13.61
C GLY A 46 25.33 -28.74 12.17
N LEU A 47 26.47 -28.71 11.51
CA LEU A 47 26.62 -28.35 10.10
C LEU A 47 27.01 -29.60 9.28
N GLY A 48 26.04 -30.28 8.68
CA GLY A 48 26.29 -31.36 7.72
C GLY A 48 26.33 -30.83 6.28
N ASN A 49 26.83 -31.65 5.34
CA ASN A 49 26.97 -31.28 3.91
C ASN A 49 25.71 -30.71 3.27
N LYS A 50 24.52 -31.28 3.58
CA LYS A 50 23.24 -30.78 3.07
C LYS A 50 22.90 -29.41 3.67
N THR A 51 23.20 -29.21 4.94
CA THR A 51 22.97 -27.93 5.64
C THR A 51 23.94 -26.86 5.14
N TRP A 52 25.20 -27.25 4.88
CA TRP A 52 26.17 -26.36 4.27
C TRP A 52 25.73 -25.89 2.87
N ALA A 53 25.30 -26.79 2.01
CA ALA A 53 24.83 -26.42 0.68
C ALA A 53 23.70 -25.37 0.72
N LYS A 54 22.72 -25.57 1.63
CA LYS A 54 21.64 -24.59 1.85
C LYS A 54 22.13 -23.27 2.46
N LEU A 55 23.07 -23.35 3.41
CA LEU A 55 23.65 -22.15 4.02
C LEU A 55 24.47 -21.35 3.01
N ARG A 56 25.26 -22.04 2.19
CA ARG A 56 26.03 -21.44 1.10
C ARG A 56 25.13 -20.67 0.12
N GLU A 57 24.03 -21.30 -0.30
CA GLU A 57 23.04 -20.66 -1.18
C GLU A 57 22.43 -19.42 -0.52
N LYS A 58 22.08 -19.49 0.76
CA LYS A 58 21.63 -18.34 1.54
C LYS A 58 22.70 -17.24 1.62
N ILE A 59 23.97 -17.60 1.83
CA ILE A 59 25.06 -16.64 1.85
C ILE A 59 25.15 -15.92 0.51
N ILE A 60 25.16 -16.65 -0.61
CA ILE A 60 25.24 -16.07 -1.95
C ILE A 60 24.06 -15.10 -2.20
N ASN A 61 22.83 -15.54 -1.89
CA ASN A 61 21.63 -14.77 -2.14
C ASN A 61 21.47 -13.55 -1.23
N ASN A 62 22.05 -13.61 -0.02
CA ASN A 62 21.82 -12.59 1.00
C ASN A 62 23.08 -11.74 1.31
N TYR A 63 24.27 -12.14 0.86
CA TYR A 63 25.51 -11.37 1.07
C TYR A 63 25.43 -9.98 0.44
N VAL A 64 24.82 -9.95 -0.71
CA VAL A 64 24.49 -8.78 -1.48
C VAL A 64 23.64 -7.79 -0.67
N ILE A 65 22.81 -8.31 0.24
CA ILE A 65 21.96 -7.53 1.14
C ILE A 65 22.74 -7.14 2.42
N SER A 66 23.81 -7.86 2.74
CA SER A 66 24.51 -7.72 4.04
C SER A 66 25.06 -6.32 4.28
N GLU A 67 25.56 -5.66 3.26
CA GLU A 67 26.09 -4.30 3.39
C GLU A 67 24.98 -3.29 3.71
N VAL A 68 23.80 -3.47 3.09
CA VAL A 68 22.62 -2.66 3.41
C VAL A 68 22.10 -2.97 4.82
N VAL A 69 22.15 -4.25 5.21
CA VAL A 69 21.77 -4.67 6.59
C VAL A 69 22.71 -4.05 7.62
N VAL A 70 24.01 -4.17 7.41
CA VAL A 70 25.05 -3.59 8.32
C VAL A 70 24.85 -2.07 8.45
N MET A 71 24.55 -1.40 7.35
CA MET A 71 24.30 0.05 7.35
C MET A 71 23.04 0.43 8.14
N LEU A 72 21.97 -0.37 8.03
CA LEU A 72 20.65 -0.02 8.57
C LEU A 72 20.35 -0.66 9.94
N GLN A 73 21.05 -1.73 10.32
CA GLN A 73 20.84 -2.44 11.59
C GLN A 73 21.07 -1.56 12.83
N PRO A 74 22.09 -0.66 12.90
CA PRO A 74 22.23 0.27 14.02
C PRO A 74 21.02 1.18 14.23
N HIS A 75 20.19 1.33 13.19
CA HIS A 75 18.96 2.11 13.22
C HIS A 75 17.71 1.26 13.54
N GLY A 76 17.89 0.01 13.95
CA GLY A 76 16.80 -0.91 14.31
C GLY A 76 15.98 -1.41 13.12
N ILE A 77 16.57 -1.38 11.92
CA ILE A 77 15.96 -1.98 10.71
C ILE A 77 16.45 -3.43 10.61
N THR A 78 15.50 -4.37 10.61
CA THR A 78 15.80 -5.79 10.56
C THR A 78 15.96 -6.28 9.13
N PHE A 79 16.64 -7.43 8.96
CA PHE A 79 16.78 -8.11 7.68
C PHE A 79 15.44 -8.33 6.95
N ASN A 80 14.40 -8.76 7.68
CA ASN A 80 13.07 -8.99 7.09
C ASN A 80 12.43 -7.69 6.55
N MET A 81 12.74 -6.55 7.16
CA MET A 81 12.26 -5.25 6.68
C MET A 81 12.98 -4.83 5.39
N ILE A 82 14.28 -5.12 5.30
CA ILE A 82 15.12 -4.79 4.14
C ILE A 82 14.77 -5.68 2.93
N LYS A 83 14.35 -6.91 3.16
CA LYS A 83 14.03 -7.87 2.10
C LYS A 83 13.09 -7.30 1.02
N LYS A 84 12.10 -6.52 1.41
CA LYS A 84 11.18 -5.87 0.46
C LYS A 84 11.83 -4.77 -0.39
N LEU A 85 12.81 -4.05 0.15
CA LEU A 85 13.58 -3.09 -0.64
C LEU A 85 14.44 -3.80 -1.67
N VAL A 86 15.00 -4.95 -1.30
CA VAL A 86 15.82 -5.78 -2.20
C VAL A 86 14.98 -6.45 -3.28
N GLU A 87 13.76 -6.86 -2.97
CA GLU A 87 12.80 -7.37 -3.99
C GLU A 87 12.48 -6.29 -5.04
N ALA A 88 12.43 -5.01 -4.62
CA ALA A 88 12.18 -3.87 -5.51
C ALA A 88 13.44 -3.40 -6.27
N GLU A 89 14.63 -3.55 -5.69
CA GLU A 89 15.93 -3.24 -6.28
C GLU A 89 16.91 -4.37 -5.93
N PRO A 90 17.01 -5.39 -6.80
CA PRO A 90 17.85 -6.56 -6.55
C PRO A 90 19.36 -6.29 -6.60
N ASP A 91 19.77 -5.17 -7.21
CA ASP A 91 21.15 -4.73 -7.27
C ASP A 91 21.52 -3.99 -5.96
N PRO A 92 22.40 -4.55 -5.11
CA PRO A 92 22.73 -3.99 -3.81
C PRO A 92 23.50 -2.69 -3.86
N GLU A 93 24.41 -2.58 -4.82
CA GLU A 93 25.19 -1.37 -4.98
C GLU A 93 24.28 -0.21 -5.38
N LYS A 94 23.30 -0.47 -6.25
CA LYS A 94 22.27 0.51 -6.58
C LYS A 94 21.36 0.79 -5.39
N LEU A 95 20.97 -0.22 -4.62
CA LEU A 95 20.15 -0.02 -3.43
C LEU A 95 20.88 0.81 -2.38
N LYS A 96 22.14 0.47 -2.09
CA LYS A 96 23.03 1.21 -1.18
C LYS A 96 23.22 2.66 -1.64
N TYR A 97 23.49 2.85 -2.94
CA TYR A 97 23.58 4.18 -3.53
C TYR A 97 22.27 4.96 -3.37
N LYS A 98 21.11 4.35 -3.66
CA LYS A 98 19.81 4.98 -3.49
C LYS A 98 19.54 5.37 -2.04
N ILE A 99 19.86 4.50 -1.05
CA ILE A 99 19.68 4.79 0.37
C ILE A 99 20.60 5.92 0.81
N ASN A 100 21.86 5.90 0.39
CA ASN A 100 22.82 6.96 0.72
C ASN A 100 22.48 8.29 0.06
N THR A 101 21.90 8.27 -1.15
CA THR A 101 21.49 9.49 -1.86
C THR A 101 20.18 10.04 -1.31
N ASN A 102 19.20 9.16 -1.07
CA ASN A 102 17.90 9.51 -0.54
C ASN A 102 17.36 8.46 0.44
N PRO A 103 17.69 8.57 1.74
CA PRO A 103 17.27 7.62 2.76
C PRO A 103 15.75 7.49 2.91
N TYR A 104 14.96 8.47 2.44
CA TYR A 104 13.48 8.40 2.53
C TYR A 104 12.87 7.27 1.69
N ILE A 105 13.64 6.63 0.80
CA ILE A 105 13.23 5.38 0.14
C ILE A 105 12.80 4.30 1.16
N LEU A 106 13.29 4.37 2.41
CA LEU A 106 12.93 3.48 3.52
C LEU A 106 11.43 3.58 3.91
N THR A 107 10.73 4.65 3.53
CA THR A 107 9.27 4.76 3.72
C THR A 107 8.48 3.68 2.98
N LYS A 108 9.06 3.06 1.94
CA LYS A 108 8.50 1.91 1.22
C LYS A 108 8.46 0.63 2.07
N ILE A 109 9.17 0.59 3.19
CA ILE A 109 9.14 -0.55 4.12
C ILE A 109 7.86 -0.48 4.94
N ARG A 110 6.97 -1.47 4.76
CA ARG A 110 5.73 -1.55 5.52
C ARG A 110 6.00 -1.60 7.03
N GLY A 111 5.33 -0.71 7.77
CA GLY A 111 5.50 -0.60 9.22
C GLY A 111 6.57 0.38 9.68
N LEU A 112 7.29 1.04 8.76
CA LEU A 112 8.11 2.20 9.07
C LEU A 112 7.30 3.47 8.78
N GLY A 113 6.85 4.14 9.83
CA GLY A 113 6.24 5.47 9.72
C GLY A 113 7.28 6.55 9.39
N PHE A 114 6.81 7.68 8.87
CA PHE A 114 7.68 8.80 8.46
C PHE A 114 8.67 9.20 9.56
N LYS A 115 8.21 9.42 10.79
CA LYS A 115 9.06 9.86 11.91
C LYS A 115 10.29 8.97 12.11
N LYS A 116 10.11 7.64 12.07
CA LYS A 116 11.23 6.70 12.23
C LYS A 116 12.19 6.76 11.04
N VAL A 117 11.66 6.90 9.82
CA VAL A 117 12.47 7.05 8.62
C VAL A 117 13.21 8.38 8.62
N ASP A 118 12.56 9.47 9.04
CA ASP A 118 13.16 10.80 9.17
C ASP A 118 14.33 10.80 10.17
N ASP A 119 14.15 10.18 11.35
CA ASP A 119 15.21 10.02 12.33
C ASP A 119 16.43 9.27 11.77
N ILE A 120 16.20 8.25 10.94
CA ILE A 120 17.26 7.49 10.28
C ILE A 120 17.91 8.31 9.18
N ALA A 121 17.10 8.95 8.34
CA ALA A 121 17.55 9.76 7.22
C ALA A 121 18.47 10.90 7.68
N LEU A 122 18.09 11.59 8.76
CA LEU A 122 18.87 12.68 9.35
C LEU A 122 20.14 12.21 10.08
N LYS A 123 20.22 10.94 10.49
CA LYS A 123 21.48 10.35 11.00
C LYS A 123 22.43 9.97 9.89
N ILE A 124 21.91 9.45 8.77
CA ILE A 124 22.73 9.10 7.60
C ILE A 124 23.19 10.37 6.86
N ARG A 125 22.25 11.32 6.69
CA ARG A 125 22.47 12.55 5.94
C ARG A 125 21.86 13.76 6.65
N PRO A 126 22.57 14.36 7.62
CA PRO A 126 22.08 15.50 8.42
C PRO A 126 21.70 16.73 7.56
N GLU A 127 22.33 16.89 6.40
CA GLU A 127 22.04 17.97 5.45
C GLU A 127 20.64 17.92 4.81
N LEU A 128 19.96 16.76 4.91
CA LEU A 128 18.58 16.64 4.45
C LEU A 128 17.56 17.33 5.37
N ARG A 129 17.98 17.83 6.54
CA ARG A 129 17.09 18.47 7.52
C ARG A 129 16.26 19.60 6.91
N ASP A 130 16.86 20.37 6.03
CA ASP A 130 16.24 21.45 5.29
C ASP A 130 16.33 21.16 3.78
N SER A 131 15.54 20.20 3.31
CA SER A 131 15.60 19.76 1.93
C SER A 131 14.21 19.47 1.33
N LYS A 132 14.12 19.68 0.01
CA LYS A 132 12.95 19.30 -0.79
C LYS A 132 12.62 17.81 -0.63
N TYR A 133 13.63 16.93 -0.59
CA TYR A 133 13.42 15.48 -0.41
C TYR A 133 12.66 15.16 0.87
N ARG A 134 13.03 15.79 2.00
CA ARG A 134 12.36 15.59 3.29
C ARG A 134 10.90 16.03 3.22
N LEU A 135 10.65 17.20 2.68
CA LEU A 135 9.30 17.75 2.54
C LEU A 135 8.44 16.88 1.62
N ASP A 136 8.94 16.52 0.43
CA ASP A 136 8.21 15.74 -0.56
C ASP A 136 7.79 14.37 0.00
N TYR A 137 8.72 13.68 0.69
CA TYR A 137 8.37 12.41 1.34
C TYR A 137 7.41 12.57 2.51
N PHE A 138 7.51 13.65 3.29
CA PHE A 138 6.55 13.94 4.33
C PHE A 138 5.15 14.17 3.74
N MET A 139 5.02 15.02 2.74
CA MET A 139 3.73 15.30 2.09
C MET A 139 3.12 14.03 1.50
N THR A 140 3.91 13.26 0.74
CA THR A 140 3.46 12.01 0.14
C THR A 140 3.00 11.01 1.19
N TYR A 141 3.76 10.84 2.29
CA TYR A 141 3.40 9.97 3.39
C TYR A 141 2.12 10.42 4.08
N TYR A 142 2.02 11.70 4.40
CA TYR A 142 0.86 12.26 5.11
C TYR A 142 -0.42 12.14 4.29
N LEU A 143 -0.38 12.54 3.02
CA LEU A 143 -1.52 12.44 2.12
C LEU A 143 -1.89 10.98 1.77
N THR A 144 -0.92 10.06 1.76
CA THR A 144 -1.20 8.63 1.60
C THR A 144 -1.95 8.09 2.81
N ASN A 145 -1.50 8.41 4.03
CA ASN A 145 -2.18 7.97 5.26
C ASN A 145 -3.59 8.58 5.38
N LEU A 146 -3.76 9.84 5.00
CA LEU A 146 -5.07 10.48 4.95
C LEU A 146 -6.04 9.70 4.05
N GLY A 147 -5.57 9.24 2.88
CA GLY A 147 -6.37 8.42 1.97
C GLY A 147 -6.66 7.01 2.50
N GLU A 148 -5.65 6.35 3.06
CA GLU A 148 -5.76 4.95 3.50
C GLU A 148 -6.48 4.77 4.84
N SER A 149 -6.33 5.73 5.78
CA SER A 149 -6.92 5.64 7.12
C SER A 149 -8.29 6.31 7.22
N ASP A 150 -8.43 7.49 6.64
CA ASP A 150 -9.60 8.35 6.80
C ASP A 150 -10.47 8.37 5.55
N GLY A 151 -9.97 7.86 4.42
CA GLY A 151 -10.68 7.84 3.14
C GLY A 151 -10.76 9.21 2.46
N HIS A 152 -9.96 10.18 2.90
CA HIS A 152 -9.92 11.53 2.30
C HIS A 152 -8.79 11.62 1.27
N THR A 153 -9.15 11.95 0.04
CA THR A 153 -8.19 12.09 -1.08
C THR A 153 -7.65 13.51 -1.22
N TYR A 154 -8.27 14.47 -0.54
CA TYR A 154 -7.89 15.89 -0.51
C TYR A 154 -8.00 16.46 0.90
N MET A 155 -7.22 17.51 1.17
CA MET A 155 -7.32 18.33 2.37
C MET A 155 -7.04 19.80 2.03
N ALA A 156 -7.32 20.71 2.98
CA ALA A 156 -6.96 22.12 2.78
C ALA A 156 -5.44 22.31 2.83
N ILE A 157 -4.90 23.13 1.93
CA ILE A 157 -3.48 23.50 1.90
C ILE A 157 -3.03 24.08 3.25
N ALA A 158 -3.87 24.93 3.86
CA ALA A 158 -3.59 25.51 5.16
C ALA A 158 -3.43 24.47 6.27
N THR A 159 -4.21 23.39 6.22
CA THR A 159 -4.09 22.29 7.19
C THR A 159 -2.78 21.52 6.96
N LEU A 160 -2.44 21.19 5.72
CA LEU A 160 -1.15 20.53 5.41
C LEU A 160 0.03 21.42 5.81
N ARG A 161 -0.05 22.72 5.58
CA ARG A 161 0.97 23.69 6.04
C ARG A 161 1.21 23.62 7.54
N SER A 162 0.13 23.51 8.34
CA SER A 162 0.23 23.36 9.79
C SER A 162 0.93 22.06 10.19
N GLU A 163 0.62 20.96 9.50
CA GLU A 163 1.28 19.66 9.71
C GLU A 163 2.77 19.68 9.34
N VAL A 164 3.12 20.36 8.22
CA VAL A 164 4.52 20.61 7.83
C VAL A 164 5.24 21.40 8.91
N SER A 165 4.64 22.50 9.38
CA SER A 165 5.22 23.34 10.45
C SER A 165 5.49 22.55 11.73
N THR A 166 4.58 21.63 12.09
CA THR A 166 4.69 20.83 13.32
C THR A 166 5.68 19.70 13.20
N THR A 167 5.77 19.03 12.05
CA THR A 167 6.52 17.78 11.89
C THR A 167 7.90 17.99 11.26
N VAL A 168 8.00 18.84 10.25
CA VAL A 168 9.23 19.15 9.50
C VAL A 168 9.40 20.66 9.33
N GLY A 169 9.26 21.39 10.43
CA GLY A 169 9.18 22.86 10.44
C GLY A 169 10.34 23.59 9.76
N GLU A 170 11.54 22.97 9.72
CA GLU A 170 12.68 23.50 8.98
C GLU A 170 12.39 23.64 7.47
N CYS A 171 11.54 22.77 6.92
CA CYS A 171 11.17 22.78 5.51
C CYS A 171 9.98 23.71 5.20
N LEU A 172 9.46 24.48 6.16
CA LEU A 172 8.25 25.29 5.97
C LEU A 172 8.40 26.33 4.85
N HIS A 173 9.56 26.94 4.75
CA HIS A 173 9.86 27.92 3.69
C HIS A 173 9.86 27.27 2.29
N ILE A 174 10.23 26.00 2.17
CA ILE A 174 10.13 25.24 0.91
C ILE A 174 8.66 24.96 0.56
N PHE A 175 7.85 24.65 1.58
CA PHE A 175 6.40 24.48 1.36
C PHE A 175 5.75 25.77 0.91
N ASP A 176 6.11 26.91 1.52
CA ASP A 176 5.61 28.23 1.12
C ASP A 176 6.05 28.58 -0.31
N ASP A 177 7.28 28.25 -0.70
CA ASP A 177 7.76 28.39 -2.11
C ASP A 177 6.93 27.52 -3.07
N TYR A 178 6.54 26.30 -2.68
CA TYR A 178 5.66 25.46 -3.50
C TYR A 178 4.24 26.06 -3.66
N VAL A 179 3.71 26.70 -2.62
CA VAL A 179 2.40 27.39 -2.69
C VAL A 179 2.44 28.59 -3.64
N GLU A 180 3.56 29.31 -3.67
CA GLU A 180 3.73 30.50 -4.53
C GLU A 180 4.06 30.14 -5.98
N ASN A 181 4.74 29.02 -6.21
CA ASN A 181 5.17 28.59 -7.54
C ASN A 181 4.42 27.31 -7.97
N ASP A 182 5.07 26.17 -7.85
CA ASP A 182 4.49 24.88 -8.25
C ASP A 182 4.86 23.77 -7.28
N PHE A 183 3.90 22.91 -6.95
CA PHE A 183 4.11 21.67 -6.20
C PHE A 183 4.76 20.59 -7.09
N PRO A 184 5.42 19.57 -6.48
CA PRO A 184 5.91 18.39 -7.21
C PRO A 184 4.83 17.74 -8.06
N SER A 185 5.24 17.11 -9.16
CA SER A 185 4.35 16.56 -10.19
C SER A 185 3.41 15.45 -9.73
N ASP A 186 3.68 14.81 -8.59
CA ASP A 186 2.84 13.81 -7.94
C ASP A 186 1.80 14.40 -6.98
N ILE A 187 1.84 15.70 -6.76
CA ILE A 187 0.86 16.47 -6.01
C ILE A 187 -0.15 17.11 -6.97
N TYR A 188 -1.41 17.08 -6.59
CA TYR A 188 -2.50 17.75 -7.28
C TYR A 188 -3.09 18.84 -6.41
N VAL A 189 -3.27 20.01 -7.00
CA VAL A 189 -3.84 21.18 -6.32
C VAL A 189 -5.04 21.68 -7.12
N SER A 190 -6.12 22.01 -6.42
CA SER A 190 -7.33 22.62 -6.97
C SER A 190 -7.89 23.66 -6.01
N GLY A 191 -7.70 24.94 -6.31
CA GLY A 191 -8.04 26.03 -5.41
C GLY A 191 -7.26 25.91 -4.09
N GLU A 192 -7.99 25.82 -2.98
CA GLU A 192 -7.39 25.66 -1.64
C GLU A 192 -7.18 24.20 -1.21
N LEU A 193 -7.47 23.25 -2.09
CA LEU A 193 -7.35 21.82 -1.81
C LEU A 193 -6.08 21.23 -2.42
N ILE A 194 -5.46 20.32 -1.67
CA ILE A 194 -4.25 19.58 -2.06
C ILE A 194 -4.45 18.09 -1.81
N GLY A 195 -3.92 17.27 -2.71
CA GLY A 195 -3.98 15.81 -2.62
C GLY A 195 -2.92 15.14 -3.49
N LEU A 196 -2.89 13.81 -3.48
CA LEU A 196 -2.00 13.06 -4.35
C LEU A 196 -2.63 12.93 -5.74
N LYS A 197 -1.83 13.23 -6.78
CA LYS A 197 -2.25 13.14 -8.18
C LYS A 197 -2.78 11.75 -8.53
N LYS A 198 -2.17 10.69 -8.00
CA LYS A 198 -2.62 9.30 -8.22
C LYS A 198 -4.08 9.06 -7.80
N TYR A 199 -4.53 9.71 -6.70
CA TYR A 199 -5.93 9.60 -6.25
C TYR A 199 -6.84 10.41 -7.14
N HIS A 200 -6.46 11.66 -7.47
CA HIS A 200 -7.19 12.49 -8.43
C HIS A 200 -7.39 11.76 -9.77
N ASP A 201 -6.31 11.26 -10.37
CA ASP A 201 -6.36 10.57 -11.67
C ASP A 201 -7.25 9.32 -11.59
N THR A 202 -7.21 8.59 -10.47
CA THR A 202 -8.08 7.43 -10.24
C THR A 202 -9.55 7.84 -10.17
N GLU A 203 -9.88 8.90 -9.43
CA GLU A 203 -11.24 9.44 -9.33
C GLU A 203 -11.76 9.92 -10.69
N MET A 204 -10.93 10.62 -11.46
CA MET A 204 -11.28 11.06 -12.81
C MET A 204 -11.51 9.89 -13.76
N ASN A 205 -10.70 8.83 -13.67
CA ASN A 205 -10.89 7.62 -14.45
C ASN A 205 -12.21 6.91 -14.08
N ILE A 206 -12.51 6.80 -12.78
CA ILE A 206 -13.78 6.23 -12.31
C ILE A 206 -14.96 7.07 -12.83
N LEU A 207 -14.86 8.40 -12.72
CA LEU A 207 -15.89 9.30 -13.21
C LEU A 207 -16.11 9.13 -14.73
N ALA A 208 -15.04 9.08 -15.52
CA ALA A 208 -15.13 8.86 -16.96
C ALA A 208 -15.82 7.53 -17.31
N LEU A 209 -15.46 6.43 -16.62
CA LEU A 209 -16.09 5.11 -16.80
C LEU A 209 -17.58 5.13 -16.43
N LEU A 210 -17.95 5.82 -15.35
CA LEU A 210 -19.35 5.96 -14.93
C LEU A 210 -20.15 6.79 -15.92
N GLN A 211 -19.58 7.88 -16.46
CA GLN A 211 -20.20 8.71 -17.49
C GLN A 211 -20.39 7.93 -18.80
N GLU A 212 -19.35 7.25 -19.27
CA GLU A 212 -19.45 6.36 -20.44
C GLU A 212 -20.57 5.35 -20.27
N ARG A 213 -20.64 4.69 -19.10
CA ARG A 213 -21.67 3.69 -18.82
C ARG A 213 -23.07 4.29 -18.74
N ARG A 214 -23.20 5.49 -18.19
CA ARG A 214 -24.47 6.24 -18.14
C ARG A 214 -24.95 6.57 -19.54
N ASP A 215 -24.06 7.04 -20.39
CA ASP A 215 -24.37 7.58 -21.73
C ASP A 215 -24.39 6.48 -22.81
N THR A 216 -23.87 5.28 -22.49
CA THR A 216 -23.93 4.15 -23.41
C THR A 216 -25.40 3.75 -23.62
N ASN A 217 -25.98 4.21 -24.73
CA ASN A 217 -27.16 3.60 -25.26
C ASN A 217 -26.79 2.18 -25.65
N SER A 218 -27.13 1.19 -24.79
CA SER A 218 -26.89 -0.20 -25.10
C SER A 218 -27.58 -0.51 -26.42
N THR A 219 -26.80 -0.82 -27.45
CA THR A 219 -27.25 -1.28 -28.76
C THR A 219 -28.08 -2.59 -28.65
N LYS A 220 -28.01 -3.27 -27.54
CA LYS A 220 -29.00 -4.25 -27.10
C LYS A 220 -30.11 -3.48 -26.39
N LYS A 221 -31.28 -3.35 -27.04
CA LYS A 221 -32.52 -2.87 -26.42
C LYS A 221 -32.66 -3.57 -25.05
N LYS A 222 -32.29 -2.85 -23.99
CA LYS A 222 -32.60 -3.29 -22.63
C LYS A 222 -34.14 -3.34 -22.62
N GLU A 223 -34.73 -4.51 -22.49
CA GLU A 223 -36.18 -4.58 -22.31
C GLU A 223 -36.47 -3.75 -21.07
N ILE A 224 -37.19 -2.65 -21.28
CA ILE A 224 -37.54 -1.71 -20.22
C ILE A 224 -38.42 -2.44 -19.22
N ILE A 225 -37.94 -2.56 -17.97
CA ILE A 225 -38.76 -3.09 -16.88
C ILE A 225 -39.82 -2.03 -16.58
N THR A 226 -41.09 -2.35 -16.79
CA THR A 226 -42.16 -1.38 -16.64
C THR A 226 -42.42 -1.04 -15.16
N VAL A 227 -42.93 0.16 -14.90
CA VAL A 227 -43.32 0.62 -13.56
C VAL A 227 -44.26 -0.38 -12.88
N ASN A 228 -45.22 -0.97 -13.64
CA ASN A 228 -46.12 -1.96 -13.10
C ASN A 228 -45.42 -3.25 -12.67
N GLU A 229 -44.49 -3.75 -13.46
CA GLU A 229 -43.69 -4.94 -13.09
C GLU A 229 -42.83 -4.70 -11.84
N ILE A 230 -42.23 -3.50 -11.72
CA ILE A 230 -41.46 -3.11 -10.53
C ILE A 230 -42.40 -3.11 -9.31
N GLY A 231 -43.54 -2.46 -9.41
CA GLY A 231 -44.53 -2.38 -8.33
C GLY A 231 -45.04 -3.76 -7.88
N GLN A 232 -45.30 -4.67 -8.82
CA GLN A 232 -45.70 -6.06 -8.50
C GLN A 232 -44.57 -6.80 -7.74
N VAL A 233 -43.31 -6.66 -8.16
CA VAL A 233 -42.20 -7.32 -7.49
C VAL A 233 -41.95 -6.72 -6.10
N ILE A 234 -42.11 -5.42 -5.93
CA ILE A 234 -42.01 -4.77 -4.61
C ILE A 234 -43.07 -5.35 -3.68
N ALA A 235 -44.37 -5.40 -4.12
CA ALA A 235 -45.45 -5.95 -3.31
C ALA A 235 -45.26 -7.44 -2.96
N GLU A 236 -44.72 -8.24 -3.90
CA GLU A 236 -44.33 -9.64 -3.63
C GLU A 236 -43.27 -9.72 -2.49
N VAL A 237 -42.22 -8.90 -2.57
CA VAL A 237 -41.14 -8.89 -1.57
C VAL A 237 -41.62 -8.38 -0.21
N GLU A 238 -42.43 -7.32 -0.18
CA GLU A 238 -43.01 -6.79 1.06
C GLU A 238 -43.89 -7.84 1.76
N LYS A 239 -44.70 -8.55 1.00
CA LYS A 239 -45.54 -9.62 1.52
C LYS A 239 -44.74 -10.80 2.07
N GLU A 240 -43.69 -11.21 1.38
CA GLU A 240 -42.82 -12.32 1.80
C GLU A 240 -42.00 -11.98 3.05
N GLU A 241 -41.51 -10.77 3.13
CA GLU A 241 -40.61 -10.33 4.20
C GLU A 241 -41.33 -9.71 5.41
N GLY A 242 -42.63 -9.39 5.25
CA GLY A 242 -43.44 -8.83 6.34
C GLY A 242 -43.17 -7.39 6.71
N PHE A 243 -42.62 -6.59 5.80
CA PHE A 243 -42.40 -5.15 5.97
C PHE A 243 -42.78 -4.36 4.72
N THR A 244 -42.82 -3.04 4.82
CA THR A 244 -43.11 -2.14 3.70
C THR A 244 -41.90 -1.23 3.47
N PHE A 245 -41.47 -1.06 2.22
CA PHE A 245 -40.42 -0.13 1.84
C PHE A 245 -40.87 1.31 2.05
N SER A 246 -39.95 2.16 2.55
CA SER A 246 -40.18 3.61 2.62
C SER A 246 -40.28 4.22 1.21
N GLU A 247 -40.83 5.44 1.11
CA GLU A 247 -40.89 6.18 -0.15
C GLU A 247 -39.50 6.35 -0.79
N GLU A 248 -38.50 6.68 0.02
CA GLU A 248 -37.12 6.84 -0.44
C GLU A 248 -36.49 5.51 -0.91
N GLN A 249 -36.78 4.43 -0.21
CA GLN A 249 -36.36 3.08 -0.62
C GLN A 249 -37.01 2.69 -1.94
N ASN A 250 -38.31 2.90 -2.10
CA ASN A 250 -39.03 2.69 -3.34
C ASN A 250 -38.40 3.49 -4.49
N LYS A 251 -38.17 4.80 -4.29
CA LYS A 251 -37.51 5.65 -5.27
C LYS A 251 -36.12 5.07 -5.68
N GLY A 252 -35.35 4.58 -4.73
CA GLY A 252 -34.07 3.91 -4.99
C GLY A 252 -34.23 2.67 -5.89
N ILE A 253 -35.23 1.81 -5.63
CA ILE A 253 -35.51 0.62 -6.43
C ILE A 253 -35.91 1.00 -7.87
N TYR A 254 -36.85 1.95 -8.04
CA TYR A 254 -37.26 2.41 -9.37
C TYR A 254 -36.07 3.03 -10.13
N THR A 255 -35.28 3.89 -9.49
CA THR A 255 -34.10 4.51 -10.12
C THR A 255 -33.11 3.45 -10.58
N ALA A 256 -32.81 2.45 -9.73
CA ALA A 256 -31.87 1.39 -10.06
C ALA A 256 -32.26 0.55 -11.27
N LEU A 257 -33.58 0.36 -11.48
CA LEU A 257 -34.10 -0.43 -12.59
C LEU A 257 -34.30 0.36 -13.88
N GLN A 258 -34.37 1.68 -13.80
CA GLN A 258 -34.57 2.58 -14.93
C GLN A 258 -33.31 3.28 -15.44
N THR A 259 -32.21 3.25 -14.67
CA THR A 259 -30.94 3.90 -15.05
C THR A 259 -29.83 2.88 -15.29
N ASN A 260 -28.83 3.26 -16.07
CA ASN A 260 -27.66 2.41 -16.32
C ASN A 260 -26.68 2.39 -15.15
N VAL A 261 -26.67 3.47 -14.35
CA VAL A 261 -25.80 3.63 -13.18
C VAL A 261 -26.62 4.25 -12.06
N VAL A 262 -26.54 3.67 -10.87
CA VAL A 262 -27.15 4.21 -9.66
C VAL A 262 -26.17 4.09 -8.49
N LEU A 263 -26.13 5.11 -7.66
CA LEU A 263 -25.43 5.12 -6.38
C LEU A 263 -26.46 5.11 -5.25
N ILE A 264 -26.43 4.09 -4.42
CA ILE A 264 -27.30 3.97 -3.24
C ILE A 264 -26.43 4.15 -1.99
N SER A 265 -26.59 5.26 -1.30
CA SER A 265 -25.90 5.55 -0.04
C SER A 265 -26.90 5.70 1.11
N GLY A 266 -26.37 5.63 2.34
CA GLY A 266 -27.18 5.78 3.56
C GLY A 266 -26.42 5.24 4.76
N GLU A 267 -26.86 5.56 5.98
CA GLU A 267 -26.26 5.10 7.22
C GLU A 267 -26.36 3.58 7.41
N ALA A 268 -25.58 3.04 8.35
CA ALA A 268 -25.66 1.63 8.71
C ALA A 268 -27.09 1.29 9.22
N GLY A 269 -27.64 0.16 8.80
CA GLY A 269 -28.99 -0.28 9.24
C GLY A 269 -30.17 0.33 8.47
N THR A 270 -29.97 1.23 7.51
CA THR A 270 -31.07 1.87 6.74
C THR A 270 -31.69 0.97 5.66
N GLY A 271 -31.34 -0.31 5.62
CA GLY A 271 -31.93 -1.29 4.69
C GLY A 271 -31.37 -1.26 3.27
N LYS A 272 -30.16 -0.67 3.03
CA LYS A 272 -29.53 -0.66 1.69
C LYS A 272 -29.45 -2.04 1.04
N THR A 273 -29.05 -3.05 1.79
CA THR A 273 -28.97 -4.44 1.27
C THR A 273 -30.34 -5.02 0.96
N THR A 274 -31.39 -4.59 1.69
CA THR A 274 -32.77 -5.04 1.46
C THR A 274 -33.30 -4.55 0.12
N LEU A 275 -32.87 -3.36 -0.35
CA LEU A 275 -33.24 -2.83 -1.67
C LEU A 275 -32.76 -3.73 -2.82
N LEU A 276 -31.69 -4.51 -2.62
CA LEU A 276 -31.18 -5.41 -3.66
C LEU A 276 -32.15 -6.57 -3.95
N LYS A 277 -33.01 -6.97 -2.99
CA LYS A 277 -33.93 -8.08 -3.18
C LYS A 277 -34.90 -7.86 -4.36
N PRO A 278 -35.73 -6.79 -4.39
CA PRO A 278 -36.63 -6.52 -5.53
C PRO A 278 -35.85 -6.22 -6.81
N ILE A 279 -34.71 -5.52 -6.75
CA ILE A 279 -33.87 -5.22 -7.92
C ILE A 279 -33.37 -6.52 -8.58
N ILE A 280 -32.79 -7.42 -7.81
CA ILE A 280 -32.30 -8.72 -8.28
C ILE A 280 -33.47 -9.56 -8.83
N ARG A 281 -34.61 -9.56 -8.16
CA ARG A 281 -35.79 -10.33 -8.60
C ARG A 281 -36.32 -9.84 -9.96
N CYS A 282 -36.37 -8.53 -10.16
CA CYS A 282 -36.74 -7.95 -11.46
C CYS A 282 -35.80 -8.39 -12.58
N TYR A 283 -34.49 -8.32 -12.35
CA TYR A 283 -33.49 -8.76 -13.34
C TYR A 283 -33.55 -10.27 -13.61
N LYS A 284 -33.76 -11.10 -12.57
CA LYS A 284 -33.92 -12.55 -12.73
C LYS A 284 -35.16 -12.92 -13.53
N LYS A 285 -36.30 -12.24 -13.33
CA LYS A 285 -37.54 -12.46 -14.14
C LYS A 285 -37.31 -12.19 -15.63
N ARG A 286 -36.28 -11.40 -15.97
CA ARG A 286 -35.88 -11.08 -17.35
C ARG A 286 -34.67 -11.86 -17.84
N ASN A 287 -34.26 -12.93 -17.13
CA ASN A 287 -33.10 -13.77 -17.46
C ASN A 287 -31.76 -13.03 -17.59
N TYR A 288 -31.59 -11.91 -16.86
CA TYR A 288 -30.29 -11.24 -16.79
C TYR A 288 -29.33 -11.99 -15.88
N SER A 289 -28.08 -12.08 -16.32
CA SER A 289 -26.98 -12.51 -15.45
C SER A 289 -26.63 -11.40 -14.45
N ILE A 290 -26.46 -11.77 -13.17
CA ILE A 290 -26.16 -10.84 -12.10
C ILE A 290 -24.81 -11.22 -11.53
N ALA A 291 -23.90 -10.25 -11.45
CA ALA A 291 -22.63 -10.36 -10.74
C ALA A 291 -22.62 -9.36 -9.57
N ALA A 292 -22.07 -9.77 -8.45
CA ALA A 292 -21.85 -8.90 -7.28
C ALA A 292 -20.40 -9.02 -6.83
N GLU A 293 -19.78 -7.87 -6.59
CA GLU A 293 -18.45 -7.78 -6.02
C GLU A 293 -18.54 -6.99 -4.71
N ILE A 294 -17.98 -7.54 -3.64
CA ILE A 294 -18.05 -6.93 -2.32
C ILE A 294 -16.65 -6.46 -1.95
N PHE A 295 -16.47 -5.13 -1.90
CA PHE A 295 -15.25 -4.49 -1.40
C PHE A 295 -15.43 -4.16 0.09
N PHE A 296 -14.61 -4.77 0.95
CA PHE A 296 -14.51 -4.37 2.35
C PHE A 296 -13.32 -3.40 2.48
N PRO A 297 -13.55 -2.14 2.88
CA PRO A 297 -12.44 -1.25 3.21
C PRO A 297 -11.60 -1.88 4.33
N ALA A 298 -10.29 -1.88 4.19
CA ALA A 298 -9.35 -2.48 5.16
C ALA A 298 -9.55 -1.95 6.60
N SER A 299 -10.09 -0.75 6.75
CA SER A 299 -10.42 -0.12 8.03
C SER A 299 -11.51 -0.83 8.84
N ILE A 300 -12.33 -1.71 8.23
CA ILE A 300 -13.37 -2.47 8.95
C ILE A 300 -12.77 -3.69 9.67
N PHE A 301 -11.61 -4.17 9.26
CA PHE A 301 -10.95 -5.32 9.88
C PHE A 301 -10.09 -4.98 11.11
N CYS A 302 -9.84 -3.72 11.41
CA CYS A 302 -9.03 -3.29 12.56
C CYS A 302 -9.82 -2.95 13.83
N LYS A 303 -11.14 -3.16 13.86
CA LYS A 303 -11.96 -2.99 15.06
C LYS A 303 -12.65 -4.29 15.43
N LYS A 304 -11.85 -5.24 15.91
CA LYS A 304 -12.28 -6.25 16.90
C LYS A 304 -11.11 -6.61 17.79
#